data_1cc4258525ca360087a9df53fe9f2861
#
_entry.id   1cc4258525ca360087a9df53fe9f2861
#
_cell.length_a   1.000
_cell.length_b   1.000
_cell.length_c   1.000
_cell.angle_alpha   90.00
_cell.angle_beta   90.00
_cell.angle_gamma   90.00
#
_symmetry.space_group_name_H-M   'P 1'
#
loop_
_entity.id
_entity.type
_entity.pdbx_description
1 polymer ?
#
loop_
_entity_poly.entity_id
_entity_poly.type
_entity_poly.pdbx_seq_one_letter_code
_entity_poly.pdbx_strand_id
1 'polypeptide(L)'
;MAAMGAAAALSQPALKKPPVATPEGVYHHVWQIVEDNYFDPTYHGQDWKRWQHRYDEKLKSMDDAHKAIDTMLASLSDRYTRYLDPTAFDDEKAQITATLCGVGLQLGNDKNGKVVVIAPIEGMPAAKAGLMPNDEIVEVDGKPINGLSVEQVSKRIRGDIDTHVKLAVMRDAKRLEFDLTRAEIPLRSVHAVQMLDDNIGYLQLSTFMSERAGEEVREALEKLSPARGLIIDLRNNPGGLVTNAIAICSMFLDGGHLNPVIVSTIDRSGKPVHTRTIARPISHQPIVILINGGSASAAEITSGCLHDSQRAQLVGQKSFGKGLVQSITRLEDGGGVNVTIARYVTPNNTDIHKKGIVPDFDVELQTDDYAKGRGPWFIYRENREPPPLSALKDLQLKKAVDVLEHTMAQQQESIAFPSLKLNPFPNIPSPGVGLNAP
;
A
#
# COMPACT_ATOMS: atom_id res chain seq x y z
N MET A 1 3.97 15.31 26.34
CA MET A 1 2.52 15.24 26.15
C MET A 1 2.17 15.94 24.85
N ALA A 2 1.31 15.31 24.03
CA ALA A 2 0.67 15.78 22.82
C ALA A 2 1.54 15.94 21.58
N ALA A 3 1.58 14.90 20.74
CA ALA A 3 1.54 15.01 19.30
C ALA A 3 0.93 13.71 18.75
N MET A 4 -0.38 13.58 18.86
CA MET A 4 -1.17 12.64 18.06
C MET A 4 -1.66 13.43 16.85
N GLY A 5 -1.20 13.07 15.68
CA GLY A 5 -1.63 13.74 14.48
C GLY A 5 -1.57 12.81 13.27
N ALA A 6 -2.70 12.67 12.63
CA ALA A 6 -2.94 12.10 11.30
C ALA A 6 -2.77 10.59 11.14
N ALA A 7 -3.43 9.83 12.00
CA ALA A 7 -4.13 8.64 11.55
C ALA A 7 -5.50 9.11 11.03
N ALA A 8 -6.02 8.50 9.96
CA ALA A 8 -7.43 8.68 9.62
C ALA A 8 -8.27 8.15 10.80
N ALA A 9 -8.50 9.01 11.80
CA ALA A 9 -9.32 8.70 12.94
C ALA A 9 -10.77 8.82 12.50
N LEU A 10 -11.47 7.71 12.43
CA LEU A 10 -12.92 7.66 12.48
C LEU A 10 -13.35 8.14 13.88
N SER A 11 -13.42 9.46 14.09
CA SER A 11 -14.08 10.00 15.27
C SER A 11 -15.59 9.92 15.02
N GLN A 12 -16.24 8.94 15.64
CA GLN A 12 -17.71 8.94 15.73
C GLN A 12 -18.14 9.73 16.98
N PRO A 13 -18.84 10.86 16.85
CA PRO A 13 -19.70 11.33 17.93
C PRO A 13 -20.99 10.50 17.94
N ALA A 14 -21.55 10.31 19.15
CA ALA A 14 -22.74 9.53 19.42
C ALA A 14 -23.92 9.88 18.49
N LEU A 15 -24.55 8.86 17.93
CA LEU A 15 -25.63 8.86 16.95
C LEU A 15 -26.86 9.65 17.42
N LYS A 16 -26.95 10.90 16.98
CA LYS A 16 -28.27 11.49 16.68
C LYS A 16 -28.70 10.91 15.33
N LYS A 17 -30.01 10.55 15.18
CA LYS A 17 -30.54 10.17 13.87
C LYS A 17 -30.04 11.18 12.84
N PRO A 18 -29.41 10.70 11.73
CA PRO A 18 -28.95 11.65 10.73
C PRO A 18 -30.14 12.48 10.22
N PRO A 19 -29.94 13.77 9.96
CA PRO A 19 -30.97 14.57 9.30
C PRO A 19 -31.35 13.89 7.99
N VAL A 20 -32.62 14.03 7.59
CA VAL A 20 -33.07 13.47 6.30
C VAL A 20 -32.23 14.14 5.22
N ALA A 21 -31.49 13.33 4.44
CA ALA A 21 -30.64 13.83 3.37
C ALA A 21 -31.51 14.53 2.32
N THR A 22 -31.20 15.79 2.06
CA THR A 22 -31.81 16.55 0.97
C THR A 22 -30.78 16.73 -0.16
N PRO A 23 -31.22 16.78 -1.43
CA PRO A 23 -30.29 16.96 -2.56
C PRO A 23 -29.37 18.18 -2.39
N GLU A 24 -29.94 19.32 -1.99
CA GLU A 24 -29.16 20.54 -1.75
C GLU A 24 -28.25 20.41 -0.53
N GLY A 25 -28.74 19.76 0.55
CA GLY A 25 -27.95 19.56 1.77
C GLY A 25 -26.67 18.73 1.49
N VAL A 26 -26.80 17.64 0.75
CA VAL A 26 -25.64 16.81 0.37
C VAL A 26 -24.66 17.58 -0.52
N TYR A 27 -25.17 18.33 -1.52
CA TYR A 27 -24.32 19.17 -2.38
C TYR A 27 -23.55 20.23 -1.58
N HIS A 28 -24.22 20.98 -0.71
CA HIS A 28 -23.57 22.00 0.12
C HIS A 28 -22.59 21.39 1.12
N HIS A 29 -22.90 20.23 1.68
CA HIS A 29 -21.98 19.55 2.59
C HIS A 29 -20.69 19.16 1.87
N VAL A 30 -20.77 18.58 0.67
CA VAL A 30 -19.57 18.25 -0.13
C VAL A 30 -18.80 19.52 -0.48
N TRP A 31 -19.47 20.59 -0.89
CA TRP A 31 -18.81 21.86 -1.15
C TRP A 31 -18.03 22.36 0.07
N GLN A 32 -18.64 22.30 1.26
CA GLN A 32 -18.02 22.74 2.52
C GLN A 32 -16.83 21.86 2.90
N ILE A 33 -16.95 20.53 2.76
CA ILE A 33 -15.83 19.60 3.05
C ILE A 33 -14.62 19.94 2.19
N VAL A 34 -14.80 20.25 0.91
CA VAL A 34 -13.71 20.65 0.02
C VAL A 34 -13.16 22.02 0.39
N GLU A 35 -14.02 23.02 0.67
CA GLU A 35 -13.60 24.35 1.12
C GLU A 35 -12.70 24.28 2.35
N ASP A 36 -13.04 23.43 3.31
CA ASP A 36 -12.31 23.34 4.57
C ASP A 36 -11.01 22.52 4.46
N ASN A 37 -10.97 21.50 3.59
CA ASN A 37 -9.95 20.46 3.68
C ASN A 37 -9.09 20.31 2.44
N TYR A 38 -9.50 20.80 1.26
CA TYR A 38 -8.72 20.57 0.04
C TYR A 38 -7.32 21.17 0.16
N PHE A 39 -6.30 20.40 -0.20
CA PHE A 39 -4.89 20.71 0.09
C PHE A 39 -4.35 21.93 -0.67
N ASP A 40 -4.88 22.22 -1.86
CA ASP A 40 -4.48 23.39 -2.65
C ASP A 40 -5.45 24.56 -2.39
N PRO A 41 -5.03 25.60 -1.62
CA PRO A 41 -5.88 26.73 -1.29
C PRO A 41 -6.28 27.59 -2.50
N THR A 42 -5.66 27.36 -3.67
CA THR A 42 -5.99 28.03 -4.92
C THR A 42 -7.00 27.26 -5.77
N TYR A 43 -7.32 26.00 -5.37
CA TYR A 43 -8.21 25.10 -6.12
C TYR A 43 -7.79 24.97 -7.59
N HIS A 44 -6.49 24.87 -7.84
CA HIS A 44 -5.88 24.94 -9.17
C HIS A 44 -6.18 26.24 -9.94
N GLY A 45 -6.20 27.37 -9.20
CA GLY A 45 -6.37 28.70 -9.78
C GLY A 45 -7.81 29.09 -10.09
N GLN A 46 -8.80 28.38 -9.54
CA GLN A 46 -10.20 28.70 -9.76
C GLN A 46 -10.87 29.32 -8.54
N ASP A 47 -11.93 30.08 -8.77
CA ASP A 47 -12.83 30.57 -7.73
C ASP A 47 -13.76 29.44 -7.28
N TRP A 48 -13.44 28.83 -6.13
CA TRP A 48 -14.24 27.75 -5.55
C TRP A 48 -15.62 28.23 -5.08
N LYS A 49 -15.74 29.49 -4.64
CA LYS A 49 -17.00 30.06 -4.14
C LYS A 49 -18.08 30.10 -5.19
N ARG A 50 -17.73 30.15 -6.48
CA ARG A 50 -18.71 30.11 -7.59
C ARG A 50 -19.59 28.85 -7.58
N TRP A 51 -19.14 27.77 -6.92
CA TRP A 51 -19.88 26.52 -6.87
C TRP A 51 -20.90 26.51 -5.72
N GLN A 52 -20.72 27.30 -4.65
CA GLN A 52 -21.50 27.25 -3.44
C GLN A 52 -23.02 27.31 -3.69
N HIS A 53 -23.47 28.26 -4.52
CA HIS A 53 -24.91 28.52 -4.79
C HIS A 53 -25.28 28.25 -6.26
N ARG A 54 -24.44 27.54 -7.02
CA ARG A 54 -24.61 27.33 -8.46
C ARG A 54 -25.86 26.53 -8.80
N TYR A 55 -26.26 25.63 -7.93
CA TYR A 55 -27.35 24.70 -8.15
C TYR A 55 -28.51 24.86 -7.17
N ASP A 56 -28.55 25.94 -6.39
CA ASP A 56 -29.67 26.24 -5.51
C ASP A 56 -30.99 26.22 -6.29
N GLU A 57 -32.03 25.62 -5.69
CA GLU A 57 -33.37 25.44 -6.26
C GLU A 57 -33.41 24.57 -7.57
N LYS A 58 -32.31 24.05 -8.04
CA LYS A 58 -32.22 23.24 -9.27
C LYS A 58 -32.17 21.75 -9.01
N LEU A 59 -31.77 21.35 -7.82
CA LEU A 59 -31.61 19.94 -7.47
C LEU A 59 -32.95 19.37 -7.02
N LYS A 60 -33.59 18.57 -7.89
CA LYS A 60 -34.91 17.97 -7.66
C LYS A 60 -34.85 16.55 -7.12
N SER A 61 -33.73 15.88 -7.29
CA SER A 61 -33.48 14.49 -6.87
C SER A 61 -32.05 14.32 -6.38
N MET A 62 -31.76 13.21 -5.67
CA MET A 62 -30.40 12.85 -5.29
C MET A 62 -29.53 12.62 -6.53
N ASP A 63 -30.06 12.08 -7.61
CA ASP A 63 -29.35 11.92 -8.88
C ASP A 63 -28.90 13.27 -9.48
N ASP A 64 -29.72 14.31 -9.37
CA ASP A 64 -29.32 15.67 -9.76
C ASP A 64 -28.18 16.19 -8.87
N ALA A 65 -28.26 15.94 -7.56
CA ALA A 65 -27.22 16.35 -6.60
C ALA A 65 -25.90 15.62 -6.89
N HIS A 66 -25.92 14.31 -7.13
CA HIS A 66 -24.72 13.54 -7.45
C HIS A 66 -24.05 14.03 -8.75
N LYS A 67 -24.81 14.30 -9.81
CA LYS A 67 -24.29 14.88 -11.06
C LYS A 67 -23.69 16.27 -10.86
N ALA A 68 -24.33 17.09 -10.04
CA ALA A 68 -23.82 18.42 -9.70
C ALA A 68 -22.52 18.34 -8.89
N ILE A 69 -22.45 17.43 -7.92
CA ILE A 69 -21.25 17.13 -7.13
C ILE A 69 -20.12 16.66 -8.05
N ASP A 70 -20.36 15.68 -8.89
CA ASP A 70 -19.33 15.18 -9.84
C ASP A 70 -18.81 16.31 -10.74
N THR A 71 -19.71 17.17 -11.25
CA THR A 71 -19.32 18.34 -12.05
C THR A 71 -18.46 19.32 -11.27
N MET A 72 -18.81 19.58 -10.02
CA MET A 72 -18.07 20.46 -9.12
C MET A 72 -16.68 19.89 -8.83
N LEU A 73 -16.60 18.62 -8.42
CA LEU A 73 -15.34 17.97 -8.08
C LEU A 73 -14.41 17.76 -9.30
N ALA A 74 -14.97 17.45 -10.47
CA ALA A 74 -14.20 17.35 -11.71
C ALA A 74 -13.48 18.66 -12.07
N SER A 75 -14.02 19.81 -11.64
CA SER A 75 -13.38 21.11 -11.88
C SER A 75 -12.02 21.27 -11.19
N LEU A 76 -11.77 20.49 -10.11
CA LEU A 76 -10.49 20.47 -9.40
C LEU A 76 -9.36 19.79 -10.21
N SER A 77 -9.69 19.10 -11.31
CA SER A 77 -8.71 18.31 -12.09
C SER A 77 -7.88 17.35 -11.24
N ASP A 78 -8.44 16.93 -10.11
CA ASP A 78 -7.87 15.96 -9.16
C ASP A 78 -8.73 14.69 -9.17
N ARG A 79 -8.22 13.63 -9.83
CA ARG A 79 -8.91 12.34 -9.94
C ARG A 79 -9.12 11.62 -8.60
N TYR A 80 -8.47 12.05 -7.54
CA TYR A 80 -8.56 11.44 -6.21
C TYR A 80 -9.63 12.12 -5.34
N THR A 81 -10.01 13.37 -5.67
CA THR A 81 -11.13 14.04 -5.03
C THR A 81 -12.40 13.72 -5.80
N ARG A 82 -13.25 12.86 -5.22
CA ARG A 82 -14.42 12.29 -5.90
C ARG A 82 -15.55 11.96 -4.94
N TYR A 83 -16.76 11.99 -5.42
CA TYR A 83 -17.91 11.42 -4.75
C TYR A 83 -17.91 9.89 -4.87
N LEU A 84 -18.39 9.23 -3.83
CA LEU A 84 -18.59 7.78 -3.75
C LEU A 84 -20.06 7.55 -3.47
N ASP A 85 -20.78 6.92 -4.37
CA ASP A 85 -22.12 6.44 -4.07
C ASP A 85 -22.10 5.46 -2.88
N PRO A 86 -23.25 5.16 -2.25
CA PRO A 86 -23.28 4.29 -1.07
C PRO A 86 -22.57 2.96 -1.27
N THR A 87 -22.70 2.37 -2.47
CA THR A 87 -22.05 1.10 -2.79
C THR A 87 -20.53 1.27 -2.90
N ALA A 88 -20.07 2.28 -3.63
CA ALA A 88 -18.65 2.57 -3.79
C ALA A 88 -18.00 2.99 -2.46
N PHE A 89 -18.74 3.71 -1.61
CA PHE A 89 -18.28 4.07 -0.27
C PHE A 89 -18.09 2.84 0.63
N ASP A 90 -19.06 1.93 0.64
CA ASP A 90 -18.97 0.69 1.42
C ASP A 90 -17.86 -0.22 0.87
N ASP A 91 -17.69 -0.33 -0.45
CA ASP A 91 -16.60 -1.07 -1.09
C ASP A 91 -15.22 -0.47 -0.71
N GLU A 92 -15.06 0.85 -0.74
CA GLU A 92 -13.80 1.52 -0.37
C GLU A 92 -13.53 1.40 1.13
N LYS A 93 -14.56 1.54 1.97
CA LYS A 93 -14.46 1.32 3.41
C LYS A 93 -14.04 -0.11 3.73
N ALA A 94 -14.64 -1.11 3.08
CA ALA A 94 -14.29 -2.52 3.25
C ALA A 94 -12.81 -2.78 2.85
N GLN A 95 -12.32 -2.11 1.81
CA GLN A 95 -10.89 -2.17 1.45
C GLN A 95 -9.98 -1.54 2.52
N ILE A 96 -10.38 -0.41 3.10
CA ILE A 96 -9.60 0.30 4.14
C ILE A 96 -9.57 -0.50 5.44
N THR A 97 -10.72 -1.05 5.86
CA THR A 97 -10.80 -1.88 7.07
C THR A 97 -10.18 -3.26 6.89
N ALA A 98 -9.76 -3.60 5.65
CA ALA A 98 -9.24 -4.92 5.27
C ALA A 98 -10.15 -6.08 5.68
N THR A 99 -11.42 -5.79 5.87
CA THR A 99 -12.43 -6.76 6.29
C THR A 99 -13.22 -7.18 5.05
N LEU A 100 -12.68 -8.12 4.29
CA LEU A 100 -13.46 -8.79 3.27
C LEU A 100 -14.36 -9.80 3.98
N CYS A 101 -15.66 -9.49 4.08
CA CYS A 101 -16.62 -10.48 4.52
C CYS A 101 -17.04 -11.36 3.35
N GLY A 102 -16.83 -12.65 3.49
CA GLY A 102 -17.10 -13.63 2.45
C GLY A 102 -16.91 -15.05 2.96
N VAL A 103 -16.63 -15.97 2.06
CA VAL A 103 -16.49 -17.39 2.39
C VAL A 103 -15.03 -17.89 2.33
N GLY A 104 -14.07 -17.04 1.99
CA GLY A 104 -12.65 -17.40 1.91
C GLY A 104 -12.33 -18.22 0.66
N LEU A 105 -12.69 -17.72 -0.52
CA LEU A 105 -12.35 -18.31 -1.81
C LEU A 105 -11.50 -17.36 -2.63
N GLN A 106 -10.39 -17.83 -3.14
CA GLN A 106 -9.68 -17.22 -4.23
C GLN A 106 -10.27 -17.72 -5.54
N LEU A 107 -10.80 -16.82 -6.37
CA LEU A 107 -11.42 -17.15 -7.65
C LEU A 107 -10.53 -16.71 -8.81
N GLY A 108 -10.64 -17.40 -9.93
CA GLY A 108 -9.96 -17.06 -11.17
C GLY A 108 -10.71 -17.64 -12.36
N ASN A 109 -10.15 -17.48 -13.56
CA ASN A 109 -10.67 -18.13 -14.75
C ASN A 109 -9.82 -19.36 -15.11
N ASP A 110 -10.48 -20.42 -15.53
CA ASP A 110 -9.80 -21.53 -16.21
C ASP A 110 -9.40 -21.13 -17.66
N LYS A 111 -8.74 -22.03 -18.38
CA LYS A 111 -8.34 -21.83 -19.79
C LYS A 111 -9.51 -21.61 -20.76
N ASN A 112 -10.73 -21.91 -20.36
CA ASN A 112 -11.95 -21.74 -21.15
C ASN A 112 -12.73 -20.49 -20.72
N GLY A 113 -12.21 -19.68 -19.80
CA GLY A 113 -12.85 -18.47 -19.29
C GLY A 113 -13.93 -18.72 -18.23
N LYS A 114 -14.06 -19.96 -17.72
CA LYS A 114 -15.01 -20.27 -16.65
C LYS A 114 -14.47 -19.84 -15.30
N VAL A 115 -15.33 -19.35 -14.42
CA VAL A 115 -14.95 -18.96 -13.06
C VAL A 115 -14.74 -20.21 -12.20
N VAL A 116 -13.53 -20.38 -11.69
CA VAL A 116 -13.14 -21.53 -10.87
C VAL A 116 -12.53 -21.10 -9.55
N VAL A 117 -12.58 -21.97 -8.57
CA VAL A 117 -11.84 -21.87 -7.32
C VAL A 117 -10.36 -22.11 -7.62
N ILE A 118 -9.51 -21.09 -7.41
CA ILE A 118 -8.05 -21.26 -7.46
C ILE A 118 -7.60 -21.93 -6.15
N ALA A 119 -8.03 -21.39 -5.01
CA ALA A 119 -7.74 -21.99 -3.70
C ALA A 119 -8.79 -21.54 -2.68
N PRO A 120 -9.30 -22.43 -1.82
CA PRO A 120 -9.97 -22.04 -0.59
C PRO A 120 -8.92 -21.60 0.43
N ILE A 121 -9.23 -20.54 1.19
CA ILE A 121 -8.34 -20.05 2.27
C ILE A 121 -8.50 -20.96 3.49
N GLU A 122 -7.40 -21.48 3.98
CA GLU A 122 -7.36 -22.39 5.12
C GLU A 122 -8.02 -21.77 6.36
N GLY A 123 -8.80 -22.57 7.08
CA GLY A 123 -9.54 -22.13 8.26
C GLY A 123 -10.81 -21.31 7.97
N MET A 124 -11.07 -20.94 6.72
CA MET A 124 -12.25 -20.18 6.31
C MET A 124 -13.45 -21.06 5.96
N PRO A 125 -14.69 -20.52 5.91
CA PRO A 125 -15.91 -21.30 5.69
C PRO A 125 -15.87 -22.21 4.47
N ALA A 126 -15.35 -21.73 3.34
CA ALA A 126 -15.27 -22.53 2.11
C ALA A 126 -14.34 -23.74 2.25
N ALA A 127 -13.16 -23.55 2.87
CA ALA A 127 -12.25 -24.67 3.13
C ALA A 127 -12.84 -25.69 4.10
N LYS A 128 -13.48 -25.21 5.18
CA LYS A 128 -14.17 -26.09 6.16
C LYS A 128 -15.32 -26.87 5.55
N ALA A 129 -16.02 -26.31 4.57
CA ALA A 129 -17.10 -26.97 3.86
C ALA A 129 -16.61 -27.95 2.79
N GLY A 130 -15.30 -27.98 2.48
CA GLY A 130 -14.72 -28.92 1.53
C GLY A 130 -14.75 -28.44 0.06
N LEU A 131 -14.84 -27.13 -0.19
CA LEU A 131 -14.52 -26.62 -1.52
C LEU A 131 -13.06 -26.87 -1.85
N MET A 132 -12.77 -27.14 -3.11
CA MET A 132 -11.45 -27.55 -3.59
C MET A 132 -10.98 -26.70 -4.77
N PRO A 133 -9.65 -26.62 -5.03
CA PRO A 133 -9.15 -26.06 -6.27
C PRO A 133 -9.79 -26.73 -7.50
N ASN A 134 -10.02 -25.94 -8.55
CA ASN A 134 -10.68 -26.30 -9.79
C ASN A 134 -12.21 -26.59 -9.70
N ASP A 135 -12.86 -26.37 -8.57
CA ASP A 135 -14.32 -26.34 -8.53
C ASP A 135 -14.83 -25.20 -9.43
N GLU A 136 -15.59 -25.52 -10.47
CA GLU A 136 -16.23 -24.53 -11.35
C GLU A 136 -17.46 -23.98 -10.66
N ILE A 137 -17.49 -22.66 -10.36
CA ILE A 137 -18.68 -22.01 -9.83
C ILE A 137 -19.73 -21.93 -10.96
N VAL A 138 -20.95 -22.40 -10.71
CA VAL A 138 -22.04 -22.35 -11.70
C VAL A 138 -23.22 -21.50 -11.24
N GLU A 139 -23.45 -21.39 -9.92
CA GLU A 139 -24.52 -20.57 -9.36
C GLU A 139 -24.11 -19.95 -8.02
N VAL A 140 -24.65 -18.77 -7.74
CA VAL A 140 -24.62 -18.09 -6.46
C VAL A 140 -26.04 -17.72 -6.07
N ASP A 141 -26.52 -18.18 -4.90
CA ASP A 141 -27.87 -17.98 -4.38
C ASP A 141 -28.97 -18.37 -5.39
N GLY A 142 -28.78 -19.52 -6.06
CA GLY A 142 -29.68 -20.04 -7.06
C GLY A 142 -29.72 -19.27 -8.38
N LYS A 143 -28.85 -18.27 -8.56
CA LYS A 143 -28.73 -17.49 -9.79
C LYS A 143 -27.51 -17.96 -10.59
N PRO A 144 -27.69 -18.37 -11.87
CA PRO A 144 -26.54 -18.70 -12.74
C PRO A 144 -25.57 -17.56 -12.88
N ILE A 145 -24.26 -17.90 -13.03
CA ILE A 145 -23.19 -16.92 -13.19
C ILE A 145 -22.68 -16.80 -14.63
N ASN A 146 -23.35 -17.43 -15.59
CA ASN A 146 -22.91 -17.42 -16.97
C ASN A 146 -22.69 -15.99 -17.50
N GLY A 147 -21.52 -15.74 -18.10
CA GLY A 147 -21.16 -14.45 -18.67
C GLY A 147 -20.71 -13.39 -17.66
N LEU A 148 -20.64 -13.74 -16.37
CA LEU A 148 -20.11 -12.84 -15.35
C LEU A 148 -18.60 -12.95 -15.26
N SER A 149 -17.94 -11.80 -14.98
CA SER A 149 -16.53 -11.77 -14.64
C SER A 149 -16.29 -12.33 -13.22
N VAL A 150 -15.03 -12.73 -12.94
CA VAL A 150 -14.60 -13.15 -11.60
C VAL A 150 -14.97 -12.10 -10.53
N GLU A 151 -14.80 -10.82 -10.86
CA GLU A 151 -15.11 -9.73 -9.96
C GLU A 151 -16.61 -9.64 -9.64
N GLN A 152 -17.47 -9.78 -10.66
CA GLN A 152 -18.93 -9.80 -10.50
C GLN A 152 -19.40 -11.01 -9.68
N VAL A 153 -18.77 -12.18 -9.87
CA VAL A 153 -19.06 -13.38 -9.06
C VAL A 153 -18.60 -13.18 -7.64
N SER A 154 -17.38 -12.66 -7.44
CA SER A 154 -16.86 -12.32 -6.11
C SER A 154 -17.78 -11.35 -5.36
N LYS A 155 -18.30 -10.31 -6.05
CA LYS A 155 -19.25 -9.36 -5.45
C LYS A 155 -20.55 -10.03 -4.99
N ARG A 156 -21.07 -11.04 -5.73
CA ARG A 156 -22.25 -11.80 -5.31
C ARG A 156 -21.98 -12.72 -4.12
N ILE A 157 -20.76 -13.25 -4.00
CA ILE A 157 -20.37 -14.15 -2.90
C ILE A 157 -20.13 -13.36 -1.61
N ARG A 158 -19.62 -12.13 -1.70
CA ARG A 158 -19.43 -11.23 -0.56
C ARG A 158 -20.77 -10.80 0.04
N GLY A 159 -20.76 -10.33 1.27
CA GLY A 159 -21.91 -9.81 1.99
C GLY A 159 -21.58 -9.66 3.46
N ASP A 160 -22.58 -9.29 4.28
CA ASP A 160 -22.39 -9.05 5.70
C ASP A 160 -21.96 -10.31 6.45
N ILE A 161 -21.16 -10.14 7.49
CA ILE A 161 -20.73 -11.22 8.38
C ILE A 161 -21.95 -11.95 8.96
N ASP A 162 -21.82 -13.25 9.18
CA ASP A 162 -22.86 -14.15 9.69
C ASP A 162 -24.09 -14.33 8.77
N THR A 163 -24.09 -13.74 7.57
CA THR A 163 -25.10 -14.05 6.54
C THR A 163 -24.72 -15.27 5.71
N HIS A 164 -25.70 -15.91 5.08
CA HIS A 164 -25.50 -17.10 4.27
C HIS A 164 -25.36 -16.79 2.78
N VAL A 165 -24.60 -17.63 2.09
CA VAL A 165 -24.53 -17.70 0.64
C VAL A 165 -24.53 -19.14 0.17
N LYS A 166 -25.34 -19.47 -0.82
CA LYS A 166 -25.40 -20.80 -1.43
C LYS A 166 -24.59 -20.81 -2.71
N LEU A 167 -23.62 -21.72 -2.79
CA LEU A 167 -22.81 -21.92 -3.98
C LEU A 167 -23.13 -23.29 -4.60
N ALA A 168 -23.39 -23.31 -5.90
CA ALA A 168 -23.35 -24.53 -6.67
C ALA A 168 -22.09 -24.58 -7.52
N VAL A 169 -21.38 -25.69 -7.45
CA VAL A 169 -20.14 -25.92 -8.21
C VAL A 169 -20.21 -27.22 -9.01
N MET A 170 -19.43 -27.29 -10.06
CA MET A 170 -19.17 -28.53 -10.79
C MET A 170 -17.76 -29.04 -10.42
N ARG A 171 -17.70 -30.28 -9.91
CA ARG A 171 -16.47 -31.04 -9.63
C ARG A 171 -16.56 -32.39 -10.30
N ASP A 172 -15.64 -32.73 -11.18
CA ASP A 172 -15.58 -34.00 -11.91
C ASP A 172 -16.96 -34.38 -12.52
N ALA A 173 -17.60 -33.42 -13.22
CA ALA A 173 -18.95 -33.53 -13.83
C ALA A 173 -20.08 -33.75 -12.81
N LYS A 174 -19.85 -33.64 -11.50
CA LYS A 174 -20.90 -33.70 -10.47
C LYS A 174 -21.21 -32.30 -9.97
N ARG A 175 -22.49 -31.99 -9.86
CA ARG A 175 -22.97 -30.76 -9.22
C ARG A 175 -22.98 -30.96 -7.70
N LEU A 176 -22.30 -30.06 -6.99
CA LEU A 176 -22.27 -30.02 -5.54
C LEU A 176 -22.83 -28.68 -5.07
N GLU A 177 -23.53 -28.68 -3.95
CA GLU A 177 -24.10 -27.48 -3.34
C GLU A 177 -23.52 -27.26 -1.94
N PHE A 178 -23.20 -26.02 -1.65
CA PHE A 178 -22.60 -25.60 -0.37
C PHE A 178 -23.42 -24.43 0.17
N ASP A 179 -23.89 -24.54 1.42
CA ASP A 179 -24.48 -23.44 2.17
C ASP A 179 -23.41 -22.93 3.14
N LEU A 180 -22.94 -21.72 2.92
CA LEU A 180 -21.77 -21.16 3.60
C LEU A 180 -22.16 -19.92 4.39
N THR A 181 -21.73 -19.84 5.64
CA THR A 181 -21.85 -18.64 6.44
C THR A 181 -20.68 -17.71 6.12
N ARG A 182 -20.97 -16.46 5.77
CA ARG A 182 -19.92 -15.47 5.53
C ARG A 182 -19.19 -15.14 6.83
N ALA A 183 -17.88 -15.03 6.74
CA ALA A 183 -17.02 -14.70 7.86
C ALA A 183 -16.06 -13.59 7.43
N GLU A 184 -15.43 -12.98 8.41
CA GLU A 184 -14.30 -12.06 8.17
C GLU A 184 -13.13 -12.83 7.59
N ILE A 185 -12.66 -12.40 6.40
CA ILE A 185 -11.53 -13.00 5.70
C ILE A 185 -10.29 -12.16 6.03
N PRO A 186 -9.33 -12.69 6.80
CA PRO A 186 -8.10 -11.96 7.08
C PRO A 186 -7.30 -11.79 5.79
N LEU A 187 -7.17 -10.55 5.35
CA LEU A 187 -6.28 -10.20 4.25
C LEU A 187 -4.84 -10.22 4.77
N ARG A 188 -4.06 -11.16 4.29
CA ARG A 188 -2.62 -11.16 4.57
C ARG A 188 -1.93 -10.08 3.75
N SER A 189 -1.10 -9.30 4.43
CA SER A 189 -0.23 -8.32 3.80
C SER A 189 1.07 -8.94 3.30
N VAL A 190 1.62 -9.86 4.09
CA VAL A 190 2.82 -10.63 3.75
C VAL A 190 2.42 -11.91 3.05
N HIS A 191 2.82 -12.06 1.80
CA HIS A 191 2.46 -13.21 0.95
C HIS A 191 3.53 -14.30 0.87
N ALA A 192 4.80 -13.93 0.93
CA ALA A 192 5.90 -14.89 0.96
C ALA A 192 6.97 -14.47 1.96
N VAL A 193 7.46 -15.45 2.72
CA VAL A 193 8.60 -15.31 3.63
C VAL A 193 9.46 -16.54 3.42
N GLN A 194 10.66 -16.37 2.90
CA GLN A 194 11.53 -17.50 2.58
C GLN A 194 13.00 -17.14 2.79
N MET A 195 13.76 -18.10 3.30
CA MET A 195 15.22 -18.08 3.23
C MET A 195 15.62 -18.61 1.86
N LEU A 196 16.16 -17.75 1.02
CA LEU A 196 16.77 -18.14 -0.26
C LEU A 196 18.15 -18.79 -0.03
N ASP A 197 18.73 -19.36 -1.09
CA ASP A 197 20.12 -19.81 -1.07
C ASP A 197 21.03 -18.65 -0.57
N ASP A 198 22.23 -18.98 -0.09
CA ASP A 198 23.24 -18.04 0.45
C ASP A 198 22.78 -17.22 1.67
N ASN A 199 21.77 -17.72 2.40
CA ASN A 199 21.19 -17.09 3.58
C ASN A 199 20.67 -15.66 3.32
N ILE A 200 20.04 -15.44 2.17
CA ILE A 200 19.32 -14.24 1.84
C ILE A 200 17.86 -14.37 2.25
N GLY A 201 17.38 -13.49 3.11
CA GLY A 201 15.97 -13.43 3.49
C GLY A 201 15.14 -12.73 2.42
N TYR A 202 14.04 -13.35 2.00
CA TYR A 202 13.08 -12.77 1.06
C TYR A 202 11.72 -12.58 1.74
N LEU A 203 11.18 -11.38 1.61
CA LEU A 203 9.88 -10.97 2.14
C LEU A 203 9.07 -10.27 1.05
N GLN A 204 7.90 -10.83 0.66
CA GLN A 204 6.95 -10.16 -0.22
C GLN A 204 5.83 -9.51 0.60
N LEU A 205 5.77 -8.18 0.58
CA LEU A 205 4.71 -7.38 1.16
C LEU A 205 3.83 -6.84 0.03
N SER A 206 2.62 -7.39 -0.11
CA SER A 206 1.73 -7.12 -1.24
C SER A 206 0.78 -5.95 -1.02
N THR A 207 0.56 -5.57 0.25
CA THR A 207 -0.33 -4.45 0.60
C THR A 207 -0.03 -3.92 2.00
N PHE A 208 -0.37 -2.65 2.23
CA PHE A 208 -0.35 -2.02 3.55
C PHE A 208 -1.76 -1.83 4.11
N MET A 209 -2.79 -2.44 3.51
CA MET A 209 -4.19 -2.20 3.89
C MET A 209 -4.58 -2.87 5.21
N SER A 210 -4.11 -4.09 5.48
CA SER A 210 -4.41 -4.80 6.72
C SER A 210 -3.86 -4.07 7.93
N GLU A 211 -4.66 -3.85 8.97
CA GLU A 211 -4.21 -3.29 10.24
C GLU A 211 -3.08 -4.11 10.88
N ARG A 212 -2.97 -5.39 10.51
CA ARG A 212 -1.93 -6.31 10.97
C ARG A 212 -0.66 -6.29 10.12
N ALA A 213 -0.58 -5.48 9.05
CA ALA A 213 0.58 -5.49 8.15
C ALA A 213 1.92 -5.29 8.88
N GLY A 214 1.96 -4.38 9.84
CA GLY A 214 3.15 -4.17 10.68
C GLY A 214 3.52 -5.40 11.51
N GLU A 215 2.53 -6.09 12.09
CA GLU A 215 2.77 -7.31 12.87
C GLU A 215 3.23 -8.48 11.98
N GLU A 216 2.59 -8.67 10.82
CA GLU A 216 2.98 -9.70 9.86
C GLU A 216 4.43 -9.50 9.36
N VAL A 217 4.85 -8.23 9.14
CA VAL A 217 6.25 -7.92 8.78
C VAL A 217 7.18 -8.22 9.95
N ARG A 218 6.81 -7.91 11.20
CA ARG A 218 7.59 -8.25 12.40
C ARG A 218 7.80 -9.76 12.50
N GLU A 219 6.72 -10.55 12.40
CA GLU A 219 6.79 -12.01 12.42
C GLU A 219 7.68 -12.58 11.30
N ALA A 220 7.62 -11.95 10.11
CA ALA A 220 8.47 -12.30 8.98
C ALA A 220 9.96 -12.02 9.26
N LEU A 221 10.27 -10.84 9.83
CA LEU A 221 11.65 -10.47 10.20
C LEU A 221 12.22 -11.36 11.30
N GLU A 222 11.40 -11.81 12.25
CA GLU A 222 11.81 -12.79 13.26
C GLU A 222 12.22 -14.12 12.61
N LYS A 223 11.42 -14.63 11.65
CA LYS A 223 11.76 -15.84 10.89
C LYS A 223 13.02 -15.67 10.03
N LEU A 224 13.24 -14.47 9.51
CA LEU A 224 14.38 -14.12 8.68
C LEU A 224 15.57 -13.57 9.48
N SER A 225 15.53 -13.62 10.81
CA SER A 225 16.63 -13.13 11.65
C SER A 225 17.99 -13.81 11.37
N PRO A 226 18.08 -15.08 10.94
CA PRO A 226 19.35 -15.68 10.55
C PRO A 226 19.90 -15.20 9.21
N ALA A 227 19.13 -14.46 8.41
CA ALA A 227 19.57 -13.99 7.10
C ALA A 227 20.74 -13.00 7.23
N ARG A 228 21.67 -13.08 6.28
CA ARG A 228 22.80 -12.15 6.18
C ARG A 228 22.39 -10.81 5.57
N GLY A 229 21.32 -10.81 4.76
CA GLY A 229 20.73 -9.64 4.13
C GLY A 229 19.27 -9.92 3.75
N LEU A 230 18.51 -8.87 3.44
CA LEU A 230 17.08 -8.93 3.20
C LEU A 230 16.71 -8.36 1.82
N ILE A 231 15.83 -9.06 1.11
CA ILE A 231 15.13 -8.53 -0.05
C ILE A 231 13.68 -8.33 0.32
N ILE A 232 13.19 -7.08 0.26
CA ILE A 232 11.80 -6.73 0.49
C ILE A 232 11.14 -6.44 -0.86
N ASP A 233 10.19 -7.25 -1.25
CA ASP A 233 9.50 -7.13 -2.54
C ASP A 233 8.20 -6.33 -2.37
N LEU A 234 8.21 -5.11 -2.90
CA LEU A 234 7.07 -4.19 -2.95
C LEU A 234 6.51 -4.04 -4.37
N ARG A 235 6.89 -4.90 -5.30
CA ARG A 235 6.35 -4.86 -6.66
C ARG A 235 4.85 -5.17 -6.65
N ASN A 236 4.09 -4.40 -7.44
CA ASN A 236 2.62 -4.47 -7.50
C ASN A 236 1.91 -4.21 -6.15
N ASN A 237 2.59 -3.55 -5.21
CA ASN A 237 1.99 -3.16 -3.93
C ASN A 237 1.32 -1.78 -4.06
N PRO A 238 -0.02 -1.67 -4.06
CA PRO A 238 -0.71 -0.39 -4.26
C PRO A 238 -0.64 0.55 -3.04
N GLY A 239 0.01 0.11 -1.96
CA GLY A 239 0.08 0.83 -0.70
C GLY A 239 -1.02 0.40 0.28
N GLY A 240 -1.54 1.35 1.03
CA GLY A 240 -2.54 1.17 2.09
C GLY A 240 -2.35 2.18 3.22
N LEU A 241 -2.50 1.72 4.47
CA LEU A 241 -2.44 2.57 5.66
C LEU A 241 -1.04 3.17 5.88
N VAL A 242 -0.97 4.49 5.99
CA VAL A 242 0.27 5.22 6.29
C VAL A 242 0.85 4.80 7.65
N THR A 243 0.00 4.46 8.62
CA THR A 243 0.40 3.96 9.94
C THR A 243 1.25 2.69 9.83
N ASN A 244 0.92 1.79 8.89
CA ASN A 244 1.72 0.60 8.62
C ASN A 244 3.08 0.93 8.00
N ALA A 245 3.14 1.88 7.07
CA ALA A 245 4.43 2.33 6.52
C ALA A 245 5.33 2.91 7.62
N ILE A 246 4.78 3.71 8.53
CA ILE A 246 5.49 4.28 9.68
C ILE A 246 6.01 3.15 10.61
N ALA A 247 5.16 2.19 10.95
CA ALA A 247 5.53 1.06 11.80
C ALA A 247 6.64 0.22 11.16
N ILE A 248 6.51 -0.11 9.87
CA ILE A 248 7.48 -0.92 9.13
C ILE A 248 8.81 -0.18 8.96
N CYS A 249 8.81 1.10 8.54
CA CYS A 249 10.05 1.88 8.47
C CYS A 249 10.78 1.95 9.83
N SER A 250 10.02 2.07 10.92
CA SER A 250 10.59 2.11 12.27
C SER A 250 11.32 0.82 12.67
N MET A 251 11.01 -0.32 12.03
CA MET A 251 11.71 -1.59 12.28
C MET A 251 13.14 -1.62 11.72
N PHE A 252 13.50 -0.68 10.85
CA PHE A 252 14.77 -0.67 10.15
C PHE A 252 15.63 0.56 10.44
N LEU A 253 15.06 1.63 11.01
CA LEU A 253 15.75 2.91 11.20
C LEU A 253 16.18 3.09 12.65
N ASP A 254 17.49 3.27 12.86
CA ASP A 254 18.01 3.63 14.18
C ASP A 254 17.90 5.14 14.40
N GLY A 255 17.17 5.50 15.45
CA GLY A 255 16.91 6.90 15.77
C GLY A 255 18.06 7.65 16.46
N GLY A 256 19.03 6.93 17.03
CA GLY A 256 20.03 7.57 17.87
C GLY A 256 19.38 8.52 18.90
N HIS A 257 19.86 9.78 18.98
CA HIS A 257 19.25 10.81 19.83
C HIS A 257 18.08 11.57 19.18
N LEU A 258 17.93 11.47 17.86
CA LEU A 258 16.87 12.13 17.08
C LEU A 258 16.20 11.09 16.19
N ASN A 259 14.94 10.74 16.51
CA ASN A 259 14.17 9.82 15.69
C ASN A 259 14.11 10.30 14.23
N PRO A 260 14.55 9.48 13.24
CA PRO A 260 14.53 9.86 11.84
C PRO A 260 13.13 10.23 11.35
N VAL A 261 13.06 11.15 10.40
CA VAL A 261 11.84 11.44 9.68
C VAL A 261 11.55 10.30 8.70
N ILE A 262 10.33 9.80 8.71
CA ILE A 262 9.85 8.77 7.78
C ILE A 262 9.21 9.44 6.57
N VAL A 263 8.33 10.40 6.82
CA VAL A 263 7.58 11.11 5.78
C VAL A 263 7.17 12.48 6.31
N SER A 264 7.04 13.46 5.43
CA SER A 264 6.51 14.77 5.77
C SER A 264 5.23 15.01 4.96
N THR A 265 4.17 15.46 5.64
CA THR A 265 2.92 15.87 4.98
C THR A 265 2.85 17.39 4.90
N ILE A 266 2.36 17.89 3.78
CA ILE A 266 2.17 19.32 3.52
C ILE A 266 0.71 19.50 3.11
N ASP A 267 -0.06 20.11 3.99
CA ASP A 267 -1.47 20.46 3.78
C ASP A 267 -1.63 21.85 3.14
N ARG A 268 -2.83 22.37 3.12
CA ARG A 268 -3.14 23.71 2.57
C ARG A 268 -2.40 24.88 3.25
N SER A 269 -1.85 24.69 4.46
CA SER A 269 -1.01 25.70 5.14
C SER A 269 0.36 25.86 4.52
N GLY A 270 0.79 24.89 3.67
CA GLY A 270 2.10 24.84 3.05
C GLY A 270 3.24 24.49 4.01
N LYS A 271 2.93 24.23 5.28
CA LYS A 271 3.95 23.88 6.30
C LYS A 271 4.13 22.36 6.39
N PRO A 272 5.36 21.85 6.35
CA PRO A 272 5.60 20.42 6.49
C PRO A 272 5.38 19.96 7.95
N VAL A 273 4.64 18.87 8.11
CA VAL A 273 4.49 18.13 9.36
C VAL A 273 5.29 16.84 9.23
N HIS A 274 6.32 16.70 10.08
CA HIS A 274 7.23 15.55 10.04
C HIS A 274 6.71 14.40 10.89
N THR A 275 6.53 13.24 10.27
CA THR A 275 6.27 11.98 10.97
C THR A 275 7.59 11.23 11.15
N ARG A 276 7.89 10.82 12.38
CA ARG A 276 9.15 10.21 12.78
C ARG A 276 8.97 8.76 13.19
N THR A 277 10.08 8.01 13.34
CA THR A 277 10.07 6.66 13.87
C THR A 277 9.41 6.59 15.24
N ILE A 278 8.66 5.49 15.47
CA ILE A 278 7.85 5.26 16.69
C ILE A 278 8.39 4.14 17.56
N ALA A 279 9.41 3.41 17.09
CA ALA A 279 9.98 2.25 17.78
C ALA A 279 11.49 2.17 17.51
N ARG A 280 12.17 1.31 18.26
CA ARG A 280 13.56 0.93 17.98
C ARG A 280 13.62 -0.06 16.82
N PRO A 281 14.68 -0.05 16.01
CA PRO A 281 14.87 -1.02 14.95
C PRO A 281 15.00 -2.44 15.50
N ILE A 282 14.51 -3.39 14.74
CA ILE A 282 14.61 -4.82 15.03
C ILE A 282 15.42 -5.58 13.98
N SER A 283 15.78 -4.90 12.89
CA SER A 283 16.61 -5.47 11.81
C SER A 283 17.69 -4.49 11.39
N HIS A 284 18.92 -5.00 11.33
CA HIS A 284 20.13 -4.25 10.93
C HIS A 284 20.80 -4.84 9.69
N GLN A 285 20.29 -5.96 9.16
CA GLN A 285 20.84 -6.57 7.94
C GLN A 285 20.78 -5.60 6.76
N PRO A 286 21.72 -5.64 5.80
CA PRO A 286 21.61 -4.93 4.52
C PRO A 286 20.27 -5.23 3.85
N ILE A 287 19.69 -4.24 3.19
CA ILE A 287 18.36 -4.37 2.55
C ILE A 287 18.44 -3.93 1.09
N VAL A 288 17.82 -4.71 0.23
CA VAL A 288 17.42 -4.31 -1.11
C VAL A 288 15.90 -4.33 -1.21
N ILE A 289 15.32 -3.30 -1.80
CA ILE A 289 13.86 -3.22 -2.02
C ILE A 289 13.59 -3.32 -3.52
N LEU A 290 12.67 -4.23 -3.88
CA LEU A 290 12.15 -4.34 -5.23
C LEU A 290 10.91 -3.45 -5.40
N ILE A 291 10.93 -2.59 -6.43
CA ILE A 291 9.81 -1.71 -6.80
C ILE A 291 9.48 -1.82 -8.29
N ASN A 292 8.24 -1.47 -8.66
CA ASN A 292 7.83 -1.30 -10.06
C ASN A 292 6.69 -0.28 -10.19
N GLY A 293 6.18 -0.08 -11.39
CA GLY A 293 5.07 0.84 -11.66
C GLY A 293 3.76 0.55 -10.92
N GLY A 294 3.63 -0.61 -10.27
CA GLY A 294 2.53 -0.96 -9.37
C GLY A 294 2.79 -0.64 -7.90
N SER A 295 4.01 -0.23 -7.55
CA SER A 295 4.38 0.20 -6.19
C SER A 295 3.90 1.63 -5.96
N ALA A 296 2.93 1.85 -5.05
CA ALA A 296 2.29 3.14 -4.87
C ALA A 296 2.07 3.52 -3.39
N SER A 297 1.92 4.82 -3.11
CA SER A 297 1.46 5.34 -1.81
C SER A 297 2.32 4.87 -0.63
N ALA A 298 1.79 4.10 0.34
CA ALA A 298 2.52 3.58 1.49
C ALA A 298 3.77 2.75 1.11
N ALA A 299 3.74 2.06 -0.05
CA ALA A 299 4.92 1.37 -0.59
C ALA A 299 6.00 2.38 -1.03
N GLU A 300 5.60 3.54 -1.58
CA GLU A 300 6.52 4.61 -1.94
C GLU A 300 7.05 5.36 -0.71
N ILE A 301 6.22 5.54 0.33
CA ILE A 301 6.69 6.06 1.62
C ILE A 301 7.77 5.15 2.19
N THR A 302 7.55 3.84 2.19
CA THR A 302 8.50 2.86 2.75
C THR A 302 9.79 2.80 1.93
N SER A 303 9.70 2.66 0.60
CA SER A 303 10.88 2.60 -0.26
C SER A 303 11.67 3.92 -0.25
N GLY A 304 10.99 5.06 -0.36
CA GLY A 304 11.63 6.38 -0.33
C GLY A 304 12.26 6.70 1.02
N CYS A 305 11.60 6.34 2.11
CA CYS A 305 12.14 6.54 3.46
C CYS A 305 13.43 5.74 3.69
N LEU A 306 13.43 4.44 3.37
CA LEU A 306 14.58 3.59 3.58
C LEU A 306 15.73 3.90 2.62
N HIS A 307 15.42 4.34 1.40
CA HIS A 307 16.41 4.81 0.44
C HIS A 307 17.05 6.13 0.89
N ASP A 308 16.25 7.16 1.20
CA ASP A 308 16.74 8.47 1.62
C ASP A 308 17.58 8.40 2.90
N SER A 309 17.26 7.45 3.78
CA SER A 309 18.02 7.17 5.00
C SER A 309 19.26 6.29 4.76
N GLN A 310 19.61 5.99 3.51
CA GLN A 310 20.72 5.11 3.13
C GLN A 310 20.66 3.71 3.77
N ARG A 311 19.45 3.28 4.10
CA ARG A 311 19.21 1.99 4.75
C ARG A 311 18.95 0.87 3.75
N ALA A 312 18.45 1.21 2.56
CA ALA A 312 18.16 0.26 1.49
C ALA A 312 18.58 0.81 0.13
N GLN A 313 18.96 -0.08 -0.77
CA GLN A 313 19.09 0.18 -2.20
C GLN A 313 17.84 -0.29 -2.92
N LEU A 314 17.45 0.40 -4.00
CA LEU A 314 16.25 0.11 -4.77
C LEU A 314 16.60 -0.54 -6.11
N VAL A 315 15.89 -1.62 -6.44
CA VAL A 315 16.06 -2.34 -7.71
C VAL A 315 14.70 -2.51 -8.38
N GLY A 316 14.65 -2.40 -9.68
CA GLY A 316 13.45 -2.66 -10.47
C GLY A 316 13.10 -1.56 -11.44
N GLN A 317 11.90 -1.05 -11.40
CA GLN A 317 11.41 0.03 -12.26
C GLN A 317 10.83 1.15 -11.42
N LYS A 318 10.77 2.34 -12.01
CA LYS A 318 10.17 3.52 -11.40
C LYS A 318 8.77 3.23 -10.86
N SER A 319 8.49 3.71 -9.64
CA SER A 319 7.22 3.53 -8.95
C SER A 319 6.08 4.39 -9.54
N PHE A 320 4.87 4.22 -9.04
CA PHE A 320 3.64 4.83 -9.58
C PHE A 320 3.60 6.36 -9.47
N GLY A 321 4.01 6.93 -8.35
CA GLY A 321 3.95 8.37 -8.09
C GLY A 321 2.63 8.85 -7.48
N LYS A 322 2.12 8.17 -6.44
CA LYS A 322 0.96 8.64 -5.66
C LYS A 322 1.43 9.32 -4.37
N GLY A 323 1.80 10.59 -4.46
CA GLY A 323 2.27 11.42 -3.34
C GLY A 323 1.16 12.26 -2.67
N LEU A 324 -0.07 11.75 -2.61
CA LEU A 324 -1.23 12.48 -2.06
C LEU A 324 -1.89 11.68 -0.93
N VAL A 325 -2.39 12.43 0.05
CA VAL A 325 -3.17 11.91 1.18
C VAL A 325 -4.64 12.29 0.99
N GLN A 326 -5.52 11.29 1.06
CA GLN A 326 -6.97 11.51 1.01
C GLN A 326 -7.60 11.34 2.38
N SER A 327 -8.68 12.08 2.60
CA SER A 327 -9.64 11.87 3.68
C SER A 327 -10.96 11.42 3.08
N ILE A 328 -11.57 10.41 3.68
CA ILE A 328 -12.90 9.94 3.29
C ILE A 328 -13.89 10.39 4.36
N THR A 329 -14.92 11.12 3.95
CA THR A 329 -15.99 11.58 4.82
C THR A 329 -17.31 10.98 4.38
N ARG A 330 -18.05 10.35 5.32
CA ARG A 330 -19.39 9.82 5.06
C ARG A 330 -20.37 10.98 4.92
N LEU A 331 -21.31 10.84 3.99
CA LEU A 331 -22.39 11.80 3.73
C LEU A 331 -23.74 11.26 4.24
N GLU A 332 -24.73 12.15 4.33
CA GLU A 332 -26.05 11.85 4.89
C GLU A 332 -26.89 10.93 3.98
N ASP A 333 -26.58 10.89 2.69
CA ASP A 333 -27.22 10.02 1.70
C ASP A 333 -26.73 8.55 1.75
N GLY A 334 -25.77 8.27 2.65
CA GLY A 334 -25.11 6.98 2.80
C GLY A 334 -23.87 6.81 1.94
N GLY A 335 -23.62 7.72 1.00
CA GLY A 335 -22.39 7.79 0.22
C GLY A 335 -21.23 8.41 0.99
N GLY A 336 -20.22 8.83 0.26
CA GLY A 336 -19.05 9.51 0.83
C GLY A 336 -18.38 10.43 -0.16
N VAL A 337 -17.53 11.30 0.35
CA VAL A 337 -16.60 12.08 -0.46
C VAL A 337 -15.16 11.81 -0.07
N ASN A 338 -14.35 11.54 -1.06
CA ASN A 338 -12.91 11.39 -0.92
C ASN A 338 -12.27 12.71 -1.33
N VAL A 339 -11.52 13.36 -0.44
CA VAL A 339 -10.89 14.66 -0.67
C VAL A 339 -9.40 14.58 -0.43
N THR A 340 -8.61 15.08 -1.36
CA THR A 340 -7.16 15.23 -1.17
C THR A 340 -6.89 16.37 -0.18
N ILE A 341 -6.32 16.01 0.97
CA ILE A 341 -6.09 16.94 2.10
C ILE A 341 -4.62 17.35 2.26
N ALA A 342 -3.69 16.59 1.71
CA ALA A 342 -2.26 16.88 1.79
C ALA A 342 -1.50 16.19 0.66
N ARG A 343 -0.30 16.67 0.40
CA ARG A 343 0.73 15.91 -0.30
C ARG A 343 1.80 15.45 0.67
N TYR A 344 2.49 14.38 0.34
CA TYR A 344 3.64 13.96 1.13
C TYR A 344 4.93 13.97 0.33
N VAL A 345 6.02 14.18 1.05
CA VAL A 345 7.38 14.18 0.53
C VAL A 345 8.25 13.22 1.33
N THR A 346 9.26 12.67 0.71
CA THR A 346 10.24 11.78 1.34
C THR A 346 11.10 12.54 2.38
N PRO A 347 11.90 11.86 3.21
CA PRO A 347 12.79 12.53 4.17
C PRO A 347 13.70 13.59 3.55
N ASN A 348 14.19 13.36 2.33
CA ASN A 348 14.99 14.33 1.57
C ASN A 348 14.15 15.41 0.88
N ASN A 349 12.88 15.57 1.27
CA ASN A 349 11.95 16.55 0.72
C ASN A 349 11.65 16.36 -0.79
N THR A 350 11.75 15.13 -1.30
CA THR A 350 11.43 14.80 -2.69
C THR A 350 9.93 14.65 -2.84
N ASP A 351 9.33 15.47 -3.73
CA ASP A 351 7.95 15.33 -4.15
C ASP A 351 7.84 14.21 -5.19
N ILE A 352 7.19 13.12 -4.82
CA ILE A 352 7.03 11.95 -5.68
C ILE A 352 5.72 11.97 -6.49
N HIS A 353 4.83 12.94 -6.24
CA HIS A 353 3.54 12.98 -6.93
C HIS A 353 3.70 13.11 -8.44
N LYS A 354 3.11 12.18 -9.20
CA LYS A 354 3.25 12.03 -10.67
C LYS A 354 4.69 11.77 -11.17
N LYS A 355 5.67 11.70 -10.26
CA LYS A 355 7.09 11.46 -10.59
C LYS A 355 7.52 10.05 -10.26
N GLY A 356 7.01 9.49 -9.15
CA GLY A 356 7.45 8.21 -8.62
C GLY A 356 8.86 8.26 -8.02
N ILE A 357 9.28 7.12 -7.50
CA ILE A 357 10.64 6.90 -7.00
C ILE A 357 11.41 6.15 -8.07
N VAL A 358 12.59 6.65 -8.42
CA VAL A 358 13.49 6.02 -9.38
C VAL A 358 14.39 5.06 -8.62
N PRO A 359 14.52 3.78 -9.02
CA PRO A 359 15.42 2.85 -8.38
C PRO A 359 16.89 3.18 -8.67
N ASP A 360 17.81 2.76 -7.77
CA ASP A 360 19.26 2.85 -7.99
C ASP A 360 19.71 1.98 -9.15
N PHE A 361 19.06 0.81 -9.32
CA PHE A 361 19.33 -0.14 -10.39
C PHE A 361 18.05 -0.36 -11.19
N ASP A 362 17.94 0.34 -12.29
CA ASP A 362 16.82 0.18 -13.22
C ASP A 362 16.95 -1.13 -14.00
N VAL A 363 15.94 -1.98 -13.86
CA VAL A 363 15.80 -3.26 -14.57
C VAL A 363 14.47 -3.24 -15.30
N GLU A 364 14.46 -2.61 -16.46
CA GLU A 364 13.27 -2.52 -17.30
C GLU A 364 12.92 -3.89 -17.88
N LEU A 365 11.64 -4.27 -17.77
CA LEU A 365 11.11 -5.50 -18.32
C LEU A 365 10.32 -5.21 -19.58
N GLN A 366 10.67 -5.89 -20.67
CA GLN A 366 9.95 -5.82 -21.93
C GLN A 366 8.84 -6.86 -21.99
N THR A 367 7.89 -6.71 -22.91
CA THR A 367 6.81 -7.70 -23.14
C THR A 367 7.37 -9.11 -23.37
N ASP A 368 8.50 -9.22 -24.09
CA ASP A 368 9.21 -10.48 -24.34
C ASP A 368 9.76 -11.12 -23.05
N ASP A 369 10.15 -10.32 -22.05
CA ASP A 369 10.60 -10.84 -20.77
C ASP A 369 9.46 -11.51 -20.00
N TYR A 370 8.28 -10.90 -20.02
CA TYR A 370 7.09 -11.52 -19.43
C TYR A 370 6.72 -12.82 -20.17
N ALA A 371 6.75 -12.83 -21.50
CA ALA A 371 6.45 -14.01 -22.29
C ALA A 371 7.44 -15.17 -22.01
N LYS A 372 8.68 -14.86 -21.68
CA LYS A 372 9.73 -15.83 -21.32
C LYS A 372 9.77 -16.18 -19.84
N GLY A 373 8.83 -15.71 -19.04
CA GLY A 373 8.75 -15.95 -17.59
C GLY A 373 9.88 -15.26 -16.80
N ARG A 374 10.46 -14.16 -17.32
CA ARG A 374 11.53 -13.39 -16.69
C ARG A 374 11.03 -12.20 -15.87
N GLY A 375 9.73 -11.96 -15.83
CA GLY A 375 9.07 -11.00 -14.94
C GLY A 375 8.99 -11.48 -13.50
N PRO A 376 8.28 -10.74 -12.61
CA PRO A 376 8.13 -11.11 -11.21
C PRO A 376 7.65 -12.55 -11.05
N TRP A 377 8.38 -13.35 -10.29
CA TRP A 377 8.16 -14.80 -10.16
C TRP A 377 6.73 -15.18 -9.77
N PHE A 378 6.09 -14.37 -8.93
CA PHE A 378 4.75 -14.62 -8.42
C PHE A 378 3.63 -14.48 -9.47
N ILE A 379 3.93 -13.95 -10.66
CA ILE A 379 2.98 -13.90 -11.79
C ILE A 379 2.84 -15.31 -12.42
N TYR A 380 3.84 -16.16 -12.31
CA TYR A 380 3.95 -17.44 -13.04
C TYR A 380 3.77 -18.67 -12.14
N ARG A 381 3.57 -18.49 -10.84
CA ARG A 381 3.52 -19.59 -9.88
C ARG A 381 2.24 -19.61 -9.09
N GLU A 382 1.63 -20.79 -9.00
CA GLU A 382 0.46 -21.06 -8.17
C GLU A 382 0.83 -21.15 -6.68
N ASN A 383 1.96 -21.80 -6.36
CA ASN A 383 2.53 -21.83 -5.02
C ASN A 383 3.23 -20.50 -4.74
N ARG A 384 2.91 -19.86 -3.62
CA ARG A 384 3.43 -18.54 -3.24
C ARG A 384 4.85 -18.60 -2.66
N GLU A 385 5.75 -19.33 -3.33
CA GLU A 385 7.14 -19.47 -2.94
C GLU A 385 8.06 -19.09 -4.11
N PRO A 386 9.07 -18.23 -3.88
CA PRO A 386 10.06 -17.94 -4.90
C PRO A 386 10.83 -19.22 -5.28
N PRO A 387 11.29 -19.35 -6.52
CA PRO A 387 12.13 -20.46 -6.93
C PRO A 387 13.51 -20.39 -6.26
N PRO A 388 14.23 -21.52 -6.13
CA PRO A 388 15.65 -21.50 -5.78
C PRO A 388 16.43 -20.58 -6.71
N LEU A 389 17.51 -19.96 -6.22
CA LEU A 389 18.33 -19.03 -7.03
C LEU A 389 18.82 -19.66 -8.33
N SER A 390 19.17 -20.94 -8.30
CA SER A 390 19.60 -21.70 -9.48
C SER A 390 18.54 -21.81 -10.59
N ALA A 391 17.26 -21.76 -10.23
CA ALA A 391 16.12 -21.83 -11.15
C ALA A 391 15.44 -20.47 -11.37
N LEU A 392 15.96 -19.40 -10.77
CA LEU A 392 15.37 -18.07 -10.81
C LEU A 392 15.47 -17.50 -12.22
N LYS A 393 14.33 -17.10 -12.79
CA LYS A 393 14.23 -16.42 -14.09
C LYS A 393 13.90 -14.94 -13.96
N ASP A 394 13.35 -14.52 -12.84
CA ASP A 394 12.99 -13.14 -12.52
C ASP A 394 14.24 -12.24 -12.55
N LEU A 395 14.32 -11.38 -13.55
CA LEU A 395 15.52 -10.54 -13.79
C LEU A 395 15.71 -9.50 -12.69
N GLN A 396 14.62 -8.95 -12.17
CA GLN A 396 14.70 -7.94 -11.12
C GLN A 396 15.13 -8.58 -9.79
N LEU A 397 14.59 -9.75 -9.45
CA LEU A 397 15.01 -10.48 -8.24
C LEU A 397 16.45 -10.95 -8.34
N LYS A 398 16.91 -11.45 -9.52
CA LYS A 398 18.33 -11.74 -9.74
C LYS A 398 19.21 -10.53 -9.45
N LYS A 399 18.85 -9.38 -10.04
CA LYS A 399 19.62 -8.14 -9.82
C LYS A 399 19.63 -7.74 -8.35
N ALA A 400 18.51 -7.91 -7.63
CA ALA A 400 18.44 -7.63 -6.21
C ALA A 400 19.38 -8.53 -5.38
N VAL A 401 19.48 -9.80 -5.72
CA VAL A 401 20.45 -10.74 -5.12
C VAL A 401 21.87 -10.26 -5.36
N ASP A 402 22.25 -9.97 -6.61
CA ASP A 402 23.61 -9.50 -6.98
C ASP A 402 23.97 -8.21 -6.21
N VAL A 403 23.05 -7.25 -6.12
CA VAL A 403 23.27 -5.98 -5.40
C VAL A 403 23.45 -6.23 -3.92
N LEU A 404 22.64 -7.10 -3.32
CA LEU A 404 22.70 -7.41 -1.90
C LEU A 404 24.01 -8.13 -1.55
N GLU A 405 24.44 -9.10 -2.35
CA GLU A 405 25.72 -9.82 -2.17
C GLU A 405 26.91 -8.87 -2.23
N HIS A 406 26.91 -7.95 -3.21
CA HIS A 406 27.94 -6.94 -3.31
C HIS A 406 27.99 -6.02 -2.07
N THR A 407 26.83 -5.58 -1.57
CA THR A 407 26.72 -4.75 -0.36
C THR A 407 27.24 -5.51 0.86
N MET A 408 26.90 -6.78 1.02
CA MET A 408 27.37 -7.62 2.12
C MET A 408 28.91 -7.80 2.07
N ALA A 409 29.50 -8.00 0.88
CA ALA A 409 30.94 -8.12 0.71
C ALA A 409 31.67 -6.84 1.12
N GLN A 410 31.19 -5.68 0.67
CA GLN A 410 31.78 -4.38 1.03
C GLN A 410 31.73 -4.11 2.55
N GLN A 411 30.66 -4.49 3.22
CA GLN A 411 30.54 -4.35 4.69
C GLN A 411 31.56 -5.26 5.40
N GLN A 412 31.79 -6.47 4.94
CA GLN A 412 32.79 -7.38 5.50
C GLN A 412 34.22 -6.83 5.33
N GLU A 413 34.54 -6.28 4.18
CA GLU A 413 35.86 -5.65 3.93
C GLU A 413 36.07 -4.42 4.83
N SER A 414 35.05 -3.58 5.03
CA SER A 414 35.15 -2.41 5.89
C SER A 414 35.35 -2.75 7.38
N ILE A 415 34.85 -3.89 7.82
CA ILE A 415 35.06 -4.42 9.19
C ILE A 415 36.46 -5.03 9.31
N ALA A 416 36.93 -5.76 8.26
CA ALA A 416 38.22 -6.43 8.27
C ALA A 416 39.39 -5.44 8.17
N PHE A 417 39.21 -4.30 7.47
CA PHE A 417 40.20 -3.24 7.31
C PHE A 417 39.60 -1.89 7.67
N PRO A 418 39.45 -1.58 8.96
CA PRO A 418 39.08 -0.23 9.38
C PRO A 418 40.17 0.73 8.88
N SER A 419 39.83 1.52 7.86
CA SER A 419 40.76 2.52 7.32
C SER A 419 41.22 3.40 8.48
N LEU A 420 42.51 3.28 8.86
CA LEU A 420 43.20 4.21 9.72
C LEU A 420 43.17 5.56 9.00
N LYS A 421 42.20 6.40 9.30
CA LYS A 421 42.30 7.83 9.06
C LYS A 421 43.38 8.36 9.96
N LEU A 422 44.63 8.25 9.52
CA LEU A 422 45.72 9.05 10.07
C LEU A 422 45.32 10.51 9.82
N ASN A 423 44.78 11.16 10.83
CA ASN A 423 44.75 12.62 10.84
C ASN A 423 46.18 13.07 10.67
N PRO A 424 46.53 13.86 9.64
CA PRO A 424 47.82 14.49 9.61
C PRO A 424 47.91 15.34 10.88
N PHE A 425 48.94 15.08 11.68
CA PHE A 425 49.23 15.88 12.87
C PHE A 425 49.18 17.37 12.51
N PRO A 426 48.51 18.23 13.27
CA PRO A 426 48.59 19.66 13.05
C PRO A 426 50.06 20.06 13.23
N ASN A 427 50.63 20.75 12.24
CA ASN A 427 51.95 21.34 12.31
C ASN A 427 52.05 22.16 13.59
N ILE A 428 52.82 21.67 14.57
CA ILE A 428 53.23 22.45 15.74
C ILE A 428 54.29 23.44 15.25
N PRO A 429 54.07 24.75 15.30
CA PRO A 429 55.10 25.71 14.96
C PRO A 429 56.19 25.61 15.99
N SER A 430 57.43 25.46 15.54
CA SER A 430 58.63 25.48 16.35
C SER A 430 58.69 26.78 17.16
N PRO A 431 59.03 26.73 18.46
CA PRO A 431 59.22 27.95 19.24
C PRO A 431 60.45 28.72 18.71
N GLY A 432 60.20 29.91 18.18
CA GLY A 432 61.28 30.85 17.79
C GLY A 432 62.08 31.25 19.01
N VAL A 433 63.38 30.93 18.99
CA VAL A 433 64.36 31.43 19.91
C VAL A 433 64.63 32.90 19.53
N GLY A 434 64.03 33.82 20.25
CA GLY A 434 64.37 35.24 20.22
C GLY A 434 65.41 35.57 21.30
N LEU A 435 66.65 35.54 20.92
CA LEU A 435 67.74 36.22 21.69
C LEU A 435 67.64 37.74 21.46
N ASN A 436 67.34 38.48 22.50
CA ASN A 436 67.79 39.88 22.62
C ASN A 436 68.03 40.20 24.06
N ALA A 437 69.30 40.41 24.37
CA ALA A 437 69.83 41.27 25.42
C ALA A 437 70.48 42.50 24.73
N PRO A 438 70.78 43.58 25.40
CA PRO A 438 70.80 43.90 26.83
C PRO A 438 69.65 44.77 27.32
#